data_a70c3b566ec53a164775e7dfada3c30f
#
_entry.id   a70c3b566ec53a164775e7dfada3c30f
#
_cell.length_a   1.000
_cell.length_b   1.000
_cell.length_c   1.000
_cell.angle_alpha   90.00
_cell.angle_beta   90.00
_cell.angle_gamma   90.00
#
_symmetry.space_group_name_H-M   'P 1'
#
loop_
_entity.id
_entity.type
_entity.pdbx_description
1 polymer ?
#
loop_
_entity_poly.entity_id
_entity_poly.type
_entity_poly.pdbx_seq_one_letter_code
_entity_poly.pdbx_strand_id
1 'polypeptide(L)'
;LTVVKDIQMSTELATTGWVDPLAELIGEPRPQTQSRSSLARVSVLSTAIKGEKEFDGEKIKTDVVPVGSYKITLGDDVFYAKSVEVRIITHRFQFQRWNASTNEMEKSVMSRSTYSDLKDSTGGFNLGRPSGYIEDWNALPEATKEIIRSAKRVKIFMGTLTVKAPLDDAGQPTAGEYVDIPFVMDVKNNDSLKSLAATEKAIERKNVKTHMAKVILSGAEASIPTGATYGYITSSVGEIVQESDEDTAAMRKVASDFLDYVSYSNGKIMDLHIERSNTSMSKEDAALVGSIIDVEEAPY
;
A
#
# COMPACT_ATOMS: atom_id res chain seq x y z
N LEU A 1 -27.71 -23.40 5.20
CA LEU A 1 -27.11 -22.98 6.47
C LEU A 1 -25.84 -22.22 6.09
N THR A 2 -25.95 -20.90 6.02
CA THR A 2 -24.85 -19.98 5.75
C THR A 2 -23.97 -19.94 7.00
N VAL A 3 -22.80 -20.54 6.95
CA VAL A 3 -21.81 -20.40 8.03
C VAL A 3 -21.17 -19.05 7.82
N VAL A 4 -21.71 -18.04 8.47
CA VAL A 4 -21.00 -16.78 8.71
C VAL A 4 -19.84 -17.17 9.63
N LYS A 5 -18.63 -17.16 9.10
CA LYS A 5 -17.43 -17.19 9.94
C LYS A 5 -17.37 -15.83 10.62
N ASP A 6 -18.02 -15.73 11.78
CA ASP A 6 -17.74 -14.65 12.71
C ASP A 6 -16.25 -14.71 13.02
N ILE A 7 -15.49 -13.89 12.30
CA ILE A 7 -14.15 -13.56 12.74
C ILE A 7 -14.39 -12.72 14.00
N GLN A 8 -14.44 -13.40 15.14
CA GLN A 8 -14.24 -12.73 16.42
C GLN A 8 -12.92 -11.99 16.25
N MET A 9 -13.03 -10.70 15.94
CA MET A 9 -11.92 -9.79 16.11
C MET A 9 -11.50 -9.95 17.56
N SER A 10 -10.39 -10.66 17.76
CA SER A 10 -9.84 -10.84 19.08
C SER A 10 -9.66 -9.45 19.66
N THR A 11 -10.33 -9.20 20.76
CA THR A 11 -10.31 -7.99 21.56
C THR A 11 -8.92 -7.70 22.14
N GLU A 12 -7.87 -8.37 21.68
CA GLU A 12 -6.47 -8.15 22.07
C GLU A 12 -5.78 -6.99 21.34
N LEU A 13 -6.47 -6.26 20.46
CA LEU A 13 -5.93 -5.01 19.89
C LEU A 13 -6.15 -3.77 20.77
N ALA A 14 -6.69 -3.92 21.94
CA ALA A 14 -7.00 -2.82 22.83
C ALA A 14 -6.14 -2.74 24.08
N THR A 15 -4.92 -3.20 24.04
CA THR A 15 -3.92 -2.55 24.84
C THR A 15 -3.27 -1.46 24.00
N THR A 16 -3.93 -0.31 23.86
CA THR A 16 -3.22 0.96 23.84
C THR A 16 -2.25 0.86 25.01
N GLY A 17 -1.01 0.48 24.68
CA GLY A 17 0.03 0.43 25.67
C GLY A 17 0.06 1.79 26.33
N TRP A 18 -0.37 1.90 27.55
CA TRP A 18 0.10 2.90 28.44
C TRP A 18 1.61 2.85 28.28
N VAL A 19 2.16 3.86 27.60
CA VAL A 19 3.60 4.04 27.54
C VAL A 19 3.97 4.28 28.97
N ASP A 20 4.58 3.28 29.60
CA ASP A 20 5.09 3.44 30.95
C ASP A 20 6.16 4.53 30.86
N PRO A 21 5.91 5.73 31.39
CA PRO A 21 6.88 6.81 31.31
C PRO A 21 8.23 6.43 31.95
N LEU A 22 8.21 5.41 32.83
CA LEU A 22 9.39 4.88 33.47
C LEU A 22 10.23 4.02 32.50
N ALA A 23 9.60 3.21 31.64
CA ALA A 23 10.29 2.40 30.63
C ALA A 23 10.99 3.28 29.61
N GLU A 24 10.41 4.41 29.25
CA GLU A 24 11.03 5.40 28.37
C GLU A 24 12.22 6.10 29.05
N LEU A 25 12.13 6.38 30.33
CA LEU A 25 13.19 7.05 31.12
C LEU A 25 14.40 6.14 31.36
N ILE A 26 14.21 4.82 31.49
CA ILE A 26 15.27 3.85 31.73
C ILE A 26 15.86 3.24 30.46
N GLY A 27 15.36 3.70 29.27
CA GLY A 27 15.88 3.27 27.98
C GLY A 27 15.62 1.80 27.66
N GLU A 28 14.58 1.19 28.26
CA GLU A 28 14.18 -0.16 27.86
C GLU A 28 13.74 -0.17 26.40
N PRO A 29 14.26 -1.10 25.58
CA PRO A 29 13.81 -1.21 24.21
C PRO A 29 12.31 -1.50 24.24
N ARG A 30 11.52 -0.64 23.59
CA ARG A 30 10.08 -0.88 23.42
C ARG A 30 9.93 -2.30 22.88
N PRO A 31 9.10 -3.15 23.51
CA PRO A 31 8.79 -4.42 22.90
C PRO A 31 8.26 -4.11 21.52
N GLN A 32 9.02 -4.47 20.49
CA GLN A 32 8.52 -4.47 19.13
C GLN A 32 7.48 -5.59 19.07
N THR A 33 6.27 -5.29 19.53
CA THR A 33 5.15 -6.08 19.15
C THR A 33 5.12 -6.01 17.63
N GLN A 34 5.63 -7.06 16.99
CA GLN A 34 5.33 -7.34 15.60
C GLN A 34 3.82 -7.54 15.55
N SER A 35 3.07 -6.44 15.54
CA SER A 35 1.67 -6.50 15.20
C SER A 35 1.65 -6.94 13.75
N ARG A 36 1.41 -8.22 13.51
CA ARG A 36 1.07 -8.72 12.18
C ARG A 36 0.00 -7.78 11.68
N SER A 37 0.30 -7.07 10.62
CA SER A 37 -0.60 -6.06 10.07
C SER A 37 -1.97 -6.71 9.84
N SER A 38 -2.97 -6.29 10.58
CA SER A 38 -4.36 -6.71 10.38
C SER A 38 -4.94 -6.18 9.06
N LEU A 39 -4.15 -5.40 8.32
CA LEU A 39 -4.53 -4.82 7.06
C LEU A 39 -4.35 -5.82 5.92
N ALA A 40 -5.43 -6.10 5.21
CA ALA A 40 -5.37 -6.89 3.98
C ALA A 40 -4.56 -6.14 2.91
N ARG A 41 -3.58 -6.81 2.30
CA ARG A 41 -2.87 -6.28 1.13
C ARG A 41 -3.56 -6.76 -0.13
N VAL A 42 -3.97 -5.82 -0.97
CA VAL A 42 -4.68 -6.10 -2.21
C VAL A 42 -3.81 -5.73 -3.40
N SER A 43 -3.71 -6.64 -4.36
CA SER A 43 -3.01 -6.40 -5.62
C SER A 43 -3.73 -7.06 -6.78
N VAL A 44 -3.58 -6.48 -7.98
CA VAL A 44 -4.08 -7.08 -9.23
C VAL A 44 -3.02 -7.99 -9.82
N LEU A 45 -3.40 -9.19 -10.23
CA LEU A 45 -2.50 -10.12 -10.89
C LEU A 45 -2.16 -9.62 -12.30
N SER A 46 -0.88 -9.44 -12.56
CA SER A 46 -0.34 -9.17 -13.89
C SER A 46 -0.07 -10.46 -14.68
N THR A 47 -0.01 -11.59 -13.99
CA THR A 47 0.22 -12.92 -14.58
C THR A 47 -0.79 -13.89 -13.98
N ALA A 48 -1.40 -14.72 -14.81
CA ALA A 48 -2.32 -15.75 -14.34
C ALA A 48 -1.62 -16.78 -13.45
N ILE A 49 -2.34 -17.32 -12.48
CA ILE A 49 -1.87 -18.47 -11.69
C ILE A 49 -2.21 -19.73 -12.48
N LYS A 50 -1.20 -20.55 -12.70
CA LYS A 50 -1.31 -21.82 -13.42
C LYS A 50 -1.47 -22.96 -12.45
N GLY A 51 -2.48 -23.78 -12.70
CA GLY A 51 -2.69 -25.07 -12.04
C GLY A 51 -2.64 -26.21 -13.03
N GLU A 52 -2.66 -27.44 -12.51
CA GLU A 52 -2.77 -28.64 -13.32
C GLU A 52 -4.23 -29.10 -13.33
N LYS A 53 -4.77 -29.34 -14.53
CA LYS A 53 -6.06 -30.04 -14.71
C LYS A 53 -5.80 -31.32 -15.46
N GLU A 54 -6.41 -32.39 -15.01
CA GLU A 54 -6.41 -33.66 -15.72
C GLU A 54 -7.50 -33.62 -16.80
N PHE A 55 -7.09 -33.81 -18.03
CA PHE A 55 -7.98 -33.94 -19.18
C PHE A 55 -7.57 -35.17 -19.98
N ASP A 56 -8.47 -36.12 -20.09
CA ASP A 56 -8.28 -37.41 -20.84
C ASP A 56 -7.05 -38.20 -20.37
N GLY A 57 -6.74 -38.15 -19.04
CA GLY A 57 -5.59 -38.83 -18.43
C GLY A 57 -4.26 -38.07 -18.56
N GLU A 58 -4.26 -36.92 -19.23
CA GLU A 58 -3.10 -36.05 -19.33
C GLU A 58 -3.22 -34.82 -18.39
N LYS A 59 -2.12 -34.46 -17.71
CA LYS A 59 -2.04 -33.22 -16.91
C LYS A 59 -1.73 -32.04 -17.79
N ILE A 60 -2.70 -31.16 -17.96
CA ILE A 60 -2.56 -29.94 -18.75
C ILE A 60 -2.44 -28.75 -17.80
N LYS A 61 -1.41 -27.90 -18.01
CA LYS A 61 -1.30 -26.61 -17.31
C LYS A 61 -2.34 -25.64 -17.87
N THR A 62 -3.20 -25.15 -17.00
CA THR A 62 -4.25 -24.19 -17.36
C THR A 62 -4.23 -23.01 -16.36
N ASP A 63 -4.75 -21.86 -16.79
CA ASP A 63 -4.92 -20.72 -15.93
C ASP A 63 -6.10 -20.98 -14.98
N VAL A 64 -5.80 -21.14 -13.69
CA VAL A 64 -6.79 -21.37 -12.63
C VAL A 64 -7.29 -20.06 -12.01
N VAL A 65 -6.40 -19.08 -11.88
CA VAL A 65 -6.76 -17.70 -11.51
C VAL A 65 -6.28 -16.78 -12.65
N PRO A 66 -7.20 -16.15 -13.40
CA PRO A 66 -6.83 -15.37 -14.58
C PRO A 66 -6.13 -14.05 -14.23
N VAL A 67 -5.43 -13.48 -15.22
CA VAL A 67 -4.91 -12.11 -15.19
C VAL A 67 -6.05 -11.14 -14.85
N GLY A 68 -5.74 -10.09 -14.10
CA GLY A 68 -6.73 -9.12 -13.64
C GLY A 68 -7.47 -9.54 -12.38
N SER A 69 -7.38 -10.80 -11.93
CA SER A 69 -7.92 -11.19 -10.62
C SER A 69 -7.17 -10.47 -9.50
N TYR A 70 -7.84 -10.34 -8.36
CA TYR A 70 -7.25 -9.76 -7.15
C TYR A 70 -6.59 -10.85 -6.31
N LYS A 71 -5.36 -10.59 -5.89
CA LYS A 71 -4.69 -11.32 -4.81
C LYS A 71 -4.85 -10.56 -3.53
N ILE A 72 -5.41 -11.19 -2.52
CA ILE A 72 -5.61 -10.63 -1.19
C ILE A 72 -4.74 -11.43 -0.21
N THR A 73 -3.94 -10.73 0.60
CA THR A 73 -3.13 -11.32 1.66
C THR A 73 -3.58 -10.72 2.99
N LEU A 74 -4.07 -11.54 3.89
CA LEU A 74 -4.53 -11.16 5.23
C LEU A 74 -3.79 -12.01 6.27
N GLY A 75 -2.79 -11.41 6.94
CA GLY A 75 -1.88 -12.17 7.78
C GLY A 75 -1.10 -13.21 6.96
N ASP A 76 -1.28 -14.48 7.29
CA ASP A 76 -0.67 -15.61 6.58
C ASP A 76 -1.58 -16.19 5.48
N ASP A 77 -2.85 -15.77 5.44
CA ASP A 77 -3.83 -16.25 4.47
C ASP A 77 -3.69 -15.52 3.14
N VAL A 78 -3.70 -16.28 2.06
CA VAL A 78 -3.73 -15.77 0.69
C VAL A 78 -4.94 -16.34 -0.03
N PHE A 79 -5.74 -15.47 -0.61
CA PHE A 79 -6.86 -15.86 -1.43
C PHE A 79 -7.05 -14.90 -2.61
N TYR A 80 -7.91 -15.27 -3.53
CA TYR A 80 -8.12 -14.53 -4.76
C TYR A 80 -9.58 -14.19 -4.97
N ALA A 81 -9.84 -13.20 -5.82
CA ALA A 81 -11.19 -12.84 -6.22
C ALA A 81 -11.20 -12.24 -7.64
N LYS A 82 -12.26 -12.48 -8.40
CA LYS A 82 -12.46 -11.84 -9.73
C LYS A 82 -12.89 -10.39 -9.60
N SER A 83 -13.62 -10.08 -8.54
CA SER A 83 -14.06 -8.73 -8.21
C SER A 83 -14.13 -8.56 -6.70
N VAL A 84 -14.01 -7.32 -6.24
CA VAL A 84 -14.12 -6.97 -4.82
C VAL A 84 -14.91 -5.67 -4.68
N GLU A 85 -15.59 -5.50 -3.55
CA GLU A 85 -16.24 -4.25 -3.18
C GLU A 85 -15.34 -3.52 -2.16
N VAL A 86 -15.12 -2.23 -2.35
CA VAL A 86 -14.30 -1.43 -1.44
C VAL A 86 -15.00 -0.13 -1.05
N ARG A 87 -14.76 0.34 0.17
CA ARG A 87 -15.05 1.70 0.60
C ARG A 87 -13.72 2.42 0.80
N ILE A 88 -13.41 3.38 -0.07
CA ILE A 88 -12.14 4.11 -0.02
C ILE A 88 -12.25 5.24 1.00
N ILE A 89 -11.50 5.16 2.09
CA ILE A 89 -11.49 6.17 3.15
C ILE A 89 -10.47 7.26 2.85
N THR A 90 -9.28 6.87 2.40
CA THR A 90 -8.19 7.81 2.11
C THR A 90 -7.21 7.23 1.11
N HIS A 91 -6.31 8.07 0.65
CA HIS A 91 -5.15 7.62 -0.12
C HIS A 91 -3.89 8.39 0.27
N ARG A 92 -2.75 7.83 -0.11
CA ARG A 92 -1.43 8.46 0.01
C ARG A 92 -0.68 8.30 -1.30
N PHE A 93 0.30 9.16 -1.50
CA PHE A 93 1.26 9.05 -2.58
C PHE A 93 2.60 8.57 -2.04
N GLN A 94 3.28 7.73 -2.81
CA GLN A 94 4.63 7.24 -2.54
C GLN A 94 5.37 7.14 -3.87
N PHE A 95 6.66 7.42 -3.87
CA PHE A 95 7.53 7.09 -4.99
C PHE A 95 8.27 5.80 -4.68
N GLN A 96 8.45 4.98 -5.70
CA GLN A 96 9.13 3.69 -5.59
C GLN A 96 10.11 3.54 -6.76
N ARG A 97 11.32 3.07 -6.47
CA ARG A 97 12.36 2.79 -7.46
C ARG A 97 13.04 1.48 -7.13
N TRP A 98 13.21 0.63 -8.15
CA TRP A 98 14.02 -0.56 -8.01
C TRP A 98 15.49 -0.19 -8.07
N ASN A 99 16.26 -0.54 -7.06
CA ASN A 99 17.70 -0.37 -7.03
C ASN A 99 18.35 -1.72 -7.38
N ALA A 100 18.88 -1.81 -8.60
CA ALA A 100 19.49 -3.06 -9.08
C ALA A 100 20.81 -3.39 -8.38
N SER A 101 21.50 -2.41 -7.79
CA SER A 101 22.77 -2.63 -7.09
C SER A 101 22.59 -3.28 -5.72
N THR A 102 21.52 -2.93 -5.02
CA THR A 102 21.18 -3.51 -3.71
C THR A 102 20.13 -4.61 -3.80
N ASN A 103 19.53 -4.80 -4.98
CA ASN A 103 18.40 -5.70 -5.22
C ASN A 103 17.21 -5.41 -4.31
N GLU A 104 16.92 -4.14 -4.06
CA GLU A 104 15.88 -3.68 -3.15
C GLU A 104 14.96 -2.64 -3.79
N MET A 105 13.74 -2.56 -3.27
CA MET A 105 12.78 -1.52 -3.64
C MET A 105 12.96 -0.32 -2.71
N GLU A 106 13.55 0.75 -3.23
CA GLU A 106 13.60 2.04 -2.54
C GLU A 106 12.21 2.70 -2.55
N LYS A 107 11.83 3.26 -1.41
CA LYS A 107 10.53 3.91 -1.22
C LYS A 107 10.72 5.27 -0.59
N SER A 108 9.99 6.26 -1.07
CA SER A 108 9.82 7.52 -0.35
C SER A 108 8.84 7.36 0.81
N VAL A 109 8.81 8.32 1.71
CA VAL A 109 7.72 8.42 2.69
C VAL A 109 6.37 8.56 1.98
N MET A 110 5.30 8.13 2.64
CA MET A 110 3.94 8.32 2.16
C MET A 110 3.47 9.73 2.51
N SER A 111 2.85 10.43 1.55
CA SER A 111 2.32 11.78 1.71
C SER A 111 0.91 11.93 1.16
N ARG A 112 0.20 12.96 1.62
CA ARG A 112 -1.12 13.35 1.09
C ARG A 112 -1.01 13.99 -0.29
N SER A 113 0.13 14.61 -0.59
CA SER A 113 0.38 15.32 -1.84
C SER A 113 1.72 14.92 -2.43
N THR A 114 1.84 14.96 -3.75
CA THR A 114 3.12 14.81 -4.46
C THR A 114 4.02 16.05 -4.33
N TYR A 115 3.55 17.10 -3.70
CA TYR A 115 4.27 18.36 -3.43
C TYR A 115 4.54 18.53 -1.92
N SER A 116 4.63 17.42 -1.18
CA SER A 116 4.93 17.46 0.24
C SER A 116 6.34 17.98 0.51
N ASP A 117 6.51 18.66 1.62
CA ASP A 117 7.81 19.06 2.20
C ASP A 117 8.44 17.96 3.09
N LEU A 118 7.75 16.80 3.25
CA LEU A 118 8.31 15.65 3.95
C LEU A 118 9.59 15.18 3.27
N LYS A 119 10.58 14.83 4.07
CA LYS A 119 11.90 14.46 3.60
C LYS A 119 12.15 12.96 3.73
N ASP A 120 12.81 12.44 2.74
CA ASP A 120 13.42 11.10 2.71
C ASP A 120 14.95 11.25 2.65
N SER A 121 15.69 10.19 2.36
CA SER A 121 17.16 10.19 2.23
C SER A 121 17.71 11.12 1.15
N THR A 122 16.87 11.53 0.20
CA THR A 122 17.29 12.44 -0.88
C THR A 122 17.01 13.91 -0.54
N GLY A 123 16.50 14.19 0.67
CA GLY A 123 16.14 15.52 1.13
C GLY A 123 14.77 16.02 0.68
N GLY A 124 14.03 15.19 -0.08
CA GLY A 124 12.67 15.44 -0.55
C GLY A 124 11.80 14.21 -0.46
N PHE A 125 10.52 14.33 -0.80
CA PHE A 125 9.57 13.23 -0.77
C PHE A 125 9.74 12.22 -1.93
N ASN A 126 10.44 12.57 -2.98
CA ASN A 126 10.26 12.06 -4.34
C ASN A 126 11.42 11.20 -4.88
N LEU A 127 12.35 10.73 -4.04
CA LEU A 127 13.55 9.97 -4.44
C LEU A 127 14.39 10.69 -5.52
N GLY A 128 14.57 12.01 -5.38
CA GLY A 128 15.31 12.83 -6.33
C GLY A 128 14.56 13.19 -7.62
N ARG A 129 13.30 12.72 -7.77
CA ARG A 129 12.46 13.11 -8.90
C ARG A 129 12.06 14.58 -8.76
N PRO A 130 12.13 15.41 -9.83
CA PRO A 130 11.64 16.78 -9.78
C PRO A 130 10.19 16.85 -9.35
N SER A 131 9.87 17.81 -8.48
CA SER A 131 8.48 18.13 -8.13
C SER A 131 7.88 19.06 -9.18
N GLY A 132 6.55 19.05 -9.31
CA GLY A 132 5.83 19.94 -10.20
C GLY A 132 5.54 19.37 -11.59
N TYR A 133 4.97 20.22 -12.41
CA TYR A 133 4.69 19.91 -13.81
C TYR A 133 5.95 20.11 -14.65
N ILE A 134 6.25 19.16 -15.50
CA ILE A 134 7.38 19.24 -16.43
C ILE A 134 6.84 19.80 -17.74
N GLU A 135 7.14 21.06 -18.02
CA GLU A 135 6.67 21.76 -19.21
C GLU A 135 7.35 21.23 -20.48
N ASP A 136 8.69 21.09 -20.44
CA ASP A 136 9.46 20.57 -21.55
C ASP A 136 10.31 19.38 -21.13
N TRP A 137 9.87 18.21 -21.56
CA TRP A 137 10.60 16.96 -21.33
C TRP A 137 11.99 16.96 -21.99
N ASN A 138 12.10 17.56 -23.18
CA ASN A 138 13.34 17.50 -23.96
C ASN A 138 14.44 18.39 -23.38
N ALA A 139 14.07 19.46 -22.70
CA ALA A 139 15.01 20.37 -22.02
C ALA A 139 15.63 19.77 -20.76
N LEU A 140 15.09 18.66 -20.22
CA LEU A 140 15.63 18.04 -19.02
C LEU A 140 16.98 17.35 -19.30
N PRO A 141 17.95 17.44 -18.35
CA PRO A 141 19.16 16.64 -18.37
C PRO A 141 18.83 15.14 -18.41
N GLU A 142 19.62 14.34 -19.11
CA GLU A 142 19.35 12.89 -19.26
C GLU A 142 19.35 12.18 -17.89
N ALA A 143 20.24 12.54 -16.98
CA ALA A 143 20.24 12.01 -15.60
C ALA A 143 18.89 12.26 -14.89
N THR A 144 18.28 13.43 -15.07
CA THR A 144 16.95 13.74 -14.50
C THR A 144 15.87 12.90 -15.16
N LYS A 145 15.92 12.72 -16.47
CA LYS A 145 14.97 11.84 -17.20
C LYS A 145 15.04 10.41 -16.69
N GLU A 146 16.26 9.92 -16.40
CA GLU A 146 16.47 8.57 -15.88
C GLU A 146 15.88 8.40 -14.48
N ILE A 147 16.07 9.38 -13.59
CA ILE A 147 15.41 9.42 -12.27
C ILE A 147 13.88 9.37 -12.43
N ILE A 148 13.33 10.18 -13.34
CA ILE A 148 11.87 10.21 -13.57
C ILE A 148 11.35 8.87 -14.10
N ARG A 149 12.08 8.23 -15.01
CA ARG A 149 11.73 6.91 -15.57
C ARG A 149 11.79 5.81 -14.52
N SER A 150 12.77 5.86 -13.63
CA SER A 150 13.00 4.84 -12.60
C SER A 150 12.09 5.01 -11.37
N ALA A 151 11.92 6.25 -10.89
CA ALA A 151 11.08 6.54 -9.72
C ALA A 151 9.60 6.60 -10.09
N LYS A 152 8.88 5.51 -9.89
CA LYS A 152 7.44 5.39 -10.20
C LYS A 152 6.57 5.97 -9.08
N ARG A 153 5.60 6.78 -9.47
CA ARG A 153 4.57 7.24 -8.53
C ARG A 153 3.55 6.14 -8.28
N VAL A 154 3.28 5.89 -7.02
CA VAL A 154 2.27 4.94 -6.54
C VAL A 154 1.20 5.71 -5.80
N LYS A 155 -0.07 5.46 -6.07
CA LYS A 155 -1.20 5.92 -5.26
C LYS A 155 -1.63 4.73 -4.41
N ILE A 156 -1.57 4.90 -3.10
CA ILE A 156 -1.89 3.88 -2.11
C ILE A 156 -3.28 4.17 -1.58
N PHE A 157 -4.22 3.31 -1.91
CA PHE A 157 -5.60 3.40 -1.43
C PHE A 157 -5.77 2.62 -0.14
N MET A 158 -6.55 3.15 0.77
CA MET A 158 -6.86 2.58 2.08
C MET A 158 -8.34 2.71 2.36
N GLY A 159 -8.93 1.65 2.90
CA GLY A 159 -10.36 1.60 3.19
C GLY A 159 -10.78 0.25 3.71
N THR A 160 -12.05 -0.10 3.54
CA THR A 160 -12.57 -1.43 3.84
C THR A 160 -12.87 -2.20 2.57
N LEU A 161 -12.68 -3.52 2.63
CA LEU A 161 -12.80 -4.47 1.54
C LEU A 161 -13.82 -5.55 1.88
N THR A 162 -14.72 -5.83 0.95
CA THR A 162 -15.61 -6.98 1.01
C THR A 162 -15.34 -7.92 -0.16
N VAL A 163 -15.17 -9.20 0.13
CA VAL A 163 -14.97 -10.28 -0.86
C VAL A 163 -16.07 -11.33 -0.69
N LYS A 164 -17.01 -11.37 -1.63
CA LYS A 164 -18.19 -12.26 -1.57
C LYS A 164 -17.92 -13.68 -2.07
N ALA A 165 -16.96 -13.82 -2.98
CA ALA A 165 -16.64 -15.10 -3.62
C ALA A 165 -15.12 -15.29 -3.67
N PRO A 166 -14.48 -15.60 -2.53
CA PRO A 166 -13.06 -15.86 -2.49
C PRO A 166 -12.73 -17.19 -3.19
N LEU A 167 -11.56 -17.23 -3.81
CA LEU A 167 -11.00 -18.39 -4.51
C LEU A 167 -9.69 -18.79 -3.84
N ASP A 168 -9.39 -20.08 -3.84
CA ASP A 168 -8.08 -20.59 -3.44
C ASP A 168 -7.04 -20.46 -4.56
N ASP A 169 -5.83 -20.97 -4.34
CA ASP A 169 -4.73 -20.99 -5.31
C ASP A 169 -4.99 -21.95 -6.49
N ALA A 170 -5.92 -22.88 -6.35
CA ALA A 170 -6.40 -23.74 -7.43
C ALA A 170 -7.57 -23.09 -8.22
N GLY A 171 -7.98 -21.88 -7.85
CA GLY A 171 -9.10 -21.17 -8.47
C GLY A 171 -10.46 -21.73 -8.10
N GLN A 172 -10.56 -22.53 -7.03
CA GLN A 172 -11.81 -23.08 -6.55
C GLN A 172 -12.47 -22.11 -5.55
N PRO A 173 -13.80 -21.98 -5.58
CA PRO A 173 -14.49 -21.19 -4.59
C PRO A 173 -14.24 -21.73 -3.17
N THR A 174 -13.86 -20.85 -2.26
CA THR A 174 -13.74 -21.16 -0.83
C THR A 174 -15.02 -20.78 -0.10
N ALA A 175 -15.30 -21.49 0.99
CA ALA A 175 -16.43 -21.16 1.83
C ALA A 175 -16.16 -19.88 2.63
N GLY A 176 -17.19 -19.05 2.75
CA GLY A 176 -17.17 -17.83 3.54
C GLY A 176 -17.12 -16.55 2.69
N GLU A 177 -17.31 -15.45 3.39
CA GLU A 177 -17.28 -14.10 2.86
C GLU A 177 -16.40 -13.26 3.79
N TYR A 178 -15.63 -12.36 3.23
CA TYR A 178 -14.86 -11.37 3.99
C TYR A 178 -15.58 -10.03 3.89
N VAL A 179 -16.03 -9.48 5.01
CA VAL A 179 -16.84 -8.25 5.04
C VAL A 179 -16.09 -7.15 5.77
N ASP A 180 -16.00 -5.99 5.14
CA ASP A 180 -15.47 -4.74 5.68
C ASP A 180 -14.08 -4.86 6.37
N ILE A 181 -13.22 -5.76 5.85
CA ILE A 181 -11.85 -5.87 6.35
C ILE A 181 -11.00 -4.66 5.94
N PRO A 182 -10.20 -4.08 6.84
CA PRO A 182 -9.30 -2.99 6.49
C PRO A 182 -8.27 -3.42 5.45
N PHE A 183 -8.06 -2.60 4.40
CA PHE A 183 -7.13 -2.94 3.32
C PHE A 183 -6.20 -1.80 2.92
N VAL A 184 -5.10 -2.18 2.29
CA VAL A 184 -4.15 -1.30 1.60
C VAL A 184 -3.92 -1.84 0.20
N MET A 185 -3.99 -0.97 -0.81
CA MET A 185 -3.79 -1.32 -2.21
C MET A 185 -2.89 -0.32 -2.93
N ASP A 186 -1.77 -0.81 -3.43
CA ASP A 186 -0.80 -0.03 -4.22
C ASP A 186 -1.22 -0.02 -5.70
N VAL A 187 -1.49 1.15 -6.26
CA VAL A 187 -1.85 1.30 -7.66
C VAL A 187 -0.80 2.12 -8.41
N LYS A 188 -0.15 1.47 -9.38
CA LYS A 188 0.93 2.04 -10.21
C LYS A 188 0.52 2.23 -11.67
N ASN A 189 -0.40 1.41 -12.14
CA ASN A 189 -0.84 1.39 -13.52
C ASN A 189 -1.73 2.59 -13.84
N ASN A 190 -1.43 3.29 -14.95
CA ASN A 190 -2.16 4.49 -15.35
C ASN A 190 -3.62 4.21 -15.71
N ASP A 191 -3.93 3.06 -16.31
CA ASP A 191 -5.31 2.72 -16.69
C ASP A 191 -6.16 2.45 -15.46
N SER A 192 -5.58 1.76 -14.47
CA SER A 192 -6.19 1.62 -13.15
C SER A 192 -6.45 2.96 -12.48
N LEU A 193 -5.47 3.87 -12.50
CA LEU A 193 -5.61 5.21 -11.90
C LEU A 193 -6.67 6.05 -12.62
N LYS A 194 -6.76 5.96 -13.95
CA LYS A 194 -7.80 6.64 -14.73
C LYS A 194 -9.19 6.11 -14.39
N SER A 195 -9.35 4.79 -14.31
CA SER A 195 -10.61 4.15 -13.94
C SER A 195 -11.08 4.58 -12.55
N LEU A 196 -10.21 4.48 -11.55
CA LEU A 196 -10.51 4.91 -10.19
C LEU A 196 -10.85 6.40 -10.10
N ALA A 197 -10.10 7.27 -10.78
CA ALA A 197 -10.38 8.71 -10.81
C ALA A 197 -11.72 9.02 -11.49
N ALA A 198 -12.10 8.27 -12.52
CA ALA A 198 -13.41 8.43 -13.16
C ALA A 198 -14.55 8.05 -12.20
N THR A 199 -14.36 6.99 -11.41
CA THR A 199 -15.33 6.54 -10.40
C THR A 199 -15.41 7.53 -9.23
N GLU A 200 -14.28 8.04 -8.72
CA GLU A 200 -14.25 9.10 -7.70
C GLU A 200 -15.07 10.32 -8.17
N LYS A 201 -14.84 10.80 -9.40
CA LYS A 201 -15.62 11.90 -10.00
C LYS A 201 -17.11 11.57 -10.17
N ALA A 202 -17.46 10.33 -10.48
CA ALA A 202 -18.86 9.91 -10.59
C ALA A 202 -19.57 9.92 -9.23
N ILE A 203 -18.88 9.60 -8.15
CA ILE A 203 -19.38 9.71 -6.77
C ILE A 203 -19.56 11.17 -6.38
N GLU A 204 -18.56 12.02 -6.64
CA GLU A 204 -18.61 13.47 -6.38
C GLU A 204 -19.78 14.15 -7.09
N ARG A 205 -20.07 13.79 -8.35
CA ARG A 205 -21.24 14.30 -9.12
C ARG A 205 -22.58 13.95 -8.47
N LYS A 206 -22.65 12.90 -7.66
CA LYS A 206 -23.83 12.55 -6.87
C LYS A 206 -23.89 13.31 -5.54
N ASN A 207 -22.95 14.22 -5.29
CA ASN A 207 -22.78 14.95 -4.03
C ASN A 207 -22.62 14.03 -2.81
N VAL A 208 -21.92 12.91 -3.01
CA VAL A 208 -21.63 11.90 -1.99
C VAL A 208 -20.11 11.90 -1.73
N LYS A 209 -19.73 11.75 -0.47
CA LYS A 209 -18.31 11.58 -0.11
C LYS A 209 -17.84 10.18 -0.51
N THR A 210 -16.60 10.03 -0.95
CA THR A 210 -16.06 8.77 -1.48
C THR A 210 -16.22 7.60 -0.51
N HIS A 211 -16.01 7.81 0.79
CA HIS A 211 -16.15 6.77 1.81
C HIS A 211 -17.60 6.34 2.08
N MET A 212 -18.58 7.09 1.59
CA MET A 212 -20.01 6.74 1.67
C MET A 212 -20.48 5.93 0.46
N ALA A 213 -19.61 5.61 -0.48
CA ALA A 213 -19.94 4.80 -1.64
C ALA A 213 -19.10 3.52 -1.64
N LYS A 214 -19.74 2.40 -1.86
CA LYS A 214 -19.06 1.17 -2.25
C LYS A 214 -18.59 1.33 -3.70
N VAL A 215 -17.37 0.95 -3.98
CA VAL A 215 -16.78 0.91 -5.31
C VAL A 215 -16.54 -0.55 -5.66
N ILE A 216 -17.13 -0.98 -6.77
CA ILE A 216 -16.89 -2.32 -7.29
C ILE A 216 -15.63 -2.27 -8.15
N LEU A 217 -14.63 -3.03 -7.75
CA LEU A 217 -13.39 -3.20 -8.48
C LEU A 217 -13.44 -4.54 -9.22
N SER A 218 -13.21 -4.49 -10.53
CA SER A 218 -13.06 -5.67 -11.38
C SER A 218 -11.74 -5.59 -12.11
N GLY A 219 -11.17 -6.73 -12.45
CA GLY A 219 -9.96 -6.76 -13.26
C GLY A 219 -10.29 -6.77 -14.74
N ALA A 220 -9.39 -6.19 -15.50
CA ALA A 220 -9.36 -6.29 -16.94
C ALA A 220 -7.93 -6.59 -17.38
N GLU A 221 -7.79 -7.05 -18.61
CA GLU A 221 -6.52 -7.36 -19.26
C GLU A 221 -6.31 -6.44 -20.44
N ALA A 222 -5.08 -5.96 -20.63
CA ALA A 222 -4.67 -5.22 -21.79
C ALA A 222 -3.32 -5.71 -22.29
N SER A 223 -3.04 -5.49 -23.57
CA SER A 223 -1.77 -5.84 -24.20
C SER A 223 -0.99 -4.60 -24.56
N ILE A 224 0.32 -4.66 -24.39
CA ILE A 224 1.24 -3.63 -24.92
C ILE A 224 1.69 -4.02 -26.33
N PRO A 225 2.22 -3.07 -27.13
CA PRO A 225 2.62 -3.34 -28.53
C PRO A 225 3.65 -4.47 -28.70
N THR A 226 4.39 -4.81 -27.64
CA THR A 226 5.35 -5.93 -27.64
C THR A 226 4.67 -7.29 -27.45
N GLY A 227 3.34 -7.36 -27.32
CA GLY A 227 2.57 -8.58 -27.12
C GLY A 227 2.46 -9.05 -25.67
N ALA A 228 3.15 -8.41 -24.72
CA ALA A 228 2.97 -8.74 -23.30
C ALA A 228 1.64 -8.22 -22.79
N THR A 229 0.97 -9.02 -21.95
CA THR A 229 -0.30 -8.67 -21.32
C THR A 229 -0.09 -8.23 -19.87
N TYR A 230 -1.01 -7.40 -19.36
CA TYR A 230 -1.03 -6.98 -17.97
C TYR A 230 -2.47 -6.81 -17.45
N GLY A 231 -2.65 -7.10 -16.17
CA GLY A 231 -3.92 -6.84 -15.50
C GLY A 231 -4.00 -5.39 -15.00
N TYR A 232 -5.19 -4.81 -15.10
CA TYR A 232 -5.47 -3.50 -14.53
C TYR A 232 -6.86 -3.44 -13.89
N ILE A 233 -7.08 -2.42 -13.05
CA ILE A 233 -8.33 -2.22 -12.32
C ILE A 233 -9.31 -1.46 -13.20
N THR A 234 -10.51 -2.01 -13.38
CA THR A 234 -11.70 -1.26 -13.75
C THR A 234 -12.56 -1.04 -12.50
N SER A 235 -13.20 0.10 -12.41
CA SER A 235 -14.00 0.46 -11.25
C SER A 235 -15.33 1.07 -11.64
N SER A 236 -16.35 0.82 -10.82
CA SER A 236 -17.68 1.39 -10.98
C SER A 236 -18.27 1.76 -9.62
N VAL A 237 -19.21 2.71 -9.62
CA VAL A 237 -19.94 3.10 -8.41
C VAL A 237 -20.91 1.98 -8.07
N GLY A 238 -20.81 1.45 -6.86
CA GLY A 238 -21.74 0.50 -6.29
C GLY A 238 -22.83 1.18 -5.46
N GLU A 239 -23.16 0.56 -4.33
CA GLU A 239 -24.16 1.05 -3.39
C GLU A 239 -23.71 2.32 -2.68
N ILE A 240 -24.62 3.25 -2.44
CA ILE A 240 -24.40 4.38 -1.53
C ILE A 240 -24.79 3.95 -0.13
N VAL A 241 -23.85 4.02 0.79
CA VAL A 241 -24.05 3.62 2.18
C VAL A 241 -24.67 4.78 2.96
N GLN A 242 -25.72 4.51 3.71
CA GLN A 242 -26.26 5.47 4.67
C GLN A 242 -25.44 5.35 5.97
N GLU A 243 -24.80 6.44 6.37
CA GLU A 243 -24.05 6.45 7.62
C GLU A 243 -24.99 6.32 8.82
N SER A 244 -24.71 5.37 9.70
CA SER A 244 -25.20 5.32 11.06
C SER A 244 -24.12 5.79 12.03
N ASP A 245 -24.46 6.06 13.27
CA ASP A 245 -23.45 6.41 14.30
C ASP A 245 -22.46 5.25 14.51
N GLU A 246 -22.92 4.01 14.40
CA GLU A 246 -22.10 2.81 14.50
C GLU A 246 -21.13 2.70 13.32
N ASP A 247 -21.62 2.87 12.09
CA ASP A 247 -20.78 2.89 10.87
C ASP A 247 -19.72 4.00 10.96
N THR A 248 -20.12 5.19 11.39
CA THR A 248 -19.20 6.33 11.59
C THR A 248 -18.12 6.02 12.62
N ALA A 249 -18.46 5.37 13.73
CA ALA A 249 -17.49 4.98 14.76
C ALA A 249 -16.52 3.92 14.24
N ALA A 250 -17.01 2.91 13.52
CA ALA A 250 -16.18 1.89 12.88
C ALA A 250 -15.22 2.52 11.86
N MET A 251 -15.71 3.42 11.00
CA MET A 251 -14.87 4.10 10.02
C MET A 251 -13.79 5.00 10.65
N ARG A 252 -14.10 5.66 11.78
CA ARG A 252 -13.11 6.46 12.53
C ARG A 252 -12.00 5.58 13.08
N LYS A 253 -12.33 4.41 13.63
CA LYS A 253 -11.35 3.44 14.10
C LYS A 253 -10.42 3.00 12.98
N VAL A 254 -10.97 2.56 11.86
CA VAL A 254 -10.21 2.15 10.69
C VAL A 254 -9.32 3.29 10.16
N ALA A 255 -9.83 4.53 10.15
CA ALA A 255 -9.05 5.69 9.76
C ALA A 255 -7.86 5.96 10.71
N SER A 256 -8.05 5.76 12.03
CA SER A 256 -6.96 5.85 13.01
C SER A 256 -5.89 4.79 12.75
N ASP A 257 -6.29 3.54 12.54
CA ASP A 257 -5.36 2.43 12.25
C ASP A 257 -4.52 2.72 10.99
N PHE A 258 -5.10 3.40 9.98
CA PHE A 258 -4.34 3.85 8.81
C PHE A 258 -3.35 4.95 9.09
N LEU A 259 -3.66 5.88 9.98
CA LEU A 259 -2.70 6.92 10.38
C LEU A 259 -1.50 6.28 11.09
N ASP A 260 -1.74 5.32 11.96
CA ASP A 260 -0.69 4.57 12.66
C ASP A 260 0.14 3.75 11.67
N TYR A 261 -0.49 3.08 10.72
CA TYR A 261 0.20 2.37 9.65
C TYR A 261 1.10 3.30 8.82
N VAL A 262 0.60 4.48 8.43
CA VAL A 262 1.39 5.46 7.65
C VAL A 262 2.56 5.97 8.47
N SER A 263 2.34 6.32 9.75
CA SER A 263 3.38 6.80 10.66
C SER A 263 4.47 5.77 10.86
N TYR A 264 4.09 4.52 11.16
CA TYR A 264 5.02 3.41 11.30
C TYR A 264 5.82 3.13 10.02
N SER A 265 5.14 3.09 8.88
CA SER A 265 5.78 2.85 7.59
C SER A 265 6.76 3.96 7.21
N ASN A 266 6.38 5.21 7.46
CA ASN A 266 7.25 6.35 7.22
C ASN A 266 8.46 6.36 8.18
N GLY A 267 8.27 6.04 9.46
CA GLY A 267 9.35 5.89 10.43
C GLY A 267 10.38 4.89 9.96
N LYS A 268 9.96 3.68 9.59
CA LYS A 268 10.89 2.66 9.05
C LYS A 268 11.66 3.11 7.81
N ILE A 269 11.01 3.83 6.90
CA ILE A 269 11.68 4.36 5.71
C ILE A 269 12.74 5.38 6.09
N MET A 270 12.42 6.27 7.03
CA MET A 270 13.35 7.30 7.52
C MET A 270 14.54 6.66 8.25
N ASP A 271 14.32 5.68 9.11
CA ASP A 271 15.38 4.95 9.82
C ASP A 271 16.36 4.27 8.84
N LEU A 272 15.85 3.55 7.85
CA LEU A 272 16.66 2.95 6.79
C LEU A 272 17.51 3.98 6.03
N HIS A 273 16.99 5.18 5.86
CA HIS A 273 17.72 6.24 5.17
C HIS A 273 18.79 6.83 6.05
N ILE A 274 18.54 7.00 7.33
CA ILE A 274 19.54 7.46 8.32
C ILE A 274 20.69 6.44 8.39
N GLU A 275 20.37 5.15 8.51
CA GLU A 275 21.39 4.09 8.54
C GLU A 275 22.27 4.10 7.30
N ARG A 276 21.68 4.24 6.11
CA ARG A 276 22.44 4.32 4.85
C ARG A 276 23.32 5.57 4.77
N SER A 277 22.82 6.73 5.22
CA SER A 277 23.59 7.96 5.29
C SER A 277 24.80 7.81 6.22
N ASN A 278 24.60 7.23 7.39
CA ASN A 278 25.67 6.97 8.36
C ASN A 278 26.70 5.96 7.83
N THR A 279 26.26 4.96 7.08
CA THR A 279 27.16 3.94 6.49
C THR A 279 27.96 4.52 5.32
N SER A 280 27.44 5.55 4.63
CA SER A 280 28.14 6.23 3.51
C SER A 280 29.08 7.33 3.97
N MET A 281 29.02 7.75 5.24
CA MET A 281 30.00 8.69 5.80
C MET A 281 31.37 8.02 5.90
N SER A 282 32.40 8.70 5.42
CA SER A 282 33.78 8.24 5.63
C SER A 282 34.08 8.22 7.12
N LYS A 283 35.05 7.38 7.55
CA LYS A 283 35.48 7.35 8.96
C LYS A 283 36.02 8.73 9.41
N GLU A 284 36.50 9.54 8.49
CA GLU A 284 37.00 10.90 8.71
C GLU A 284 35.85 11.88 8.97
N ASP A 285 34.75 11.78 8.21
CA ASP A 285 33.55 12.60 8.42
C ASP A 285 32.83 12.24 9.72
N ALA A 286 32.79 10.95 10.08
CA ALA A 286 32.23 10.48 11.35
C ALA A 286 33.07 10.97 12.56
N ALA A 287 34.40 11.03 12.44
CA ALA A 287 35.29 11.59 13.45
C ALA A 287 35.09 13.12 13.61
N LEU A 288 34.84 13.81 12.49
CA LEU A 288 34.58 15.25 12.51
C LEU A 288 33.27 15.59 13.22
N VAL A 289 32.18 14.82 12.94
CA VAL A 289 30.90 14.97 13.61
C VAL A 289 31.00 14.62 15.09
N GLY A 290 31.71 13.55 15.46
CA GLY A 290 32.00 13.21 16.84
C GLY A 290 32.75 14.33 17.59
N SER A 291 33.69 14.97 16.96
CA SER A 291 34.47 16.11 17.56
C SER A 291 33.62 17.37 17.76
N ILE A 292 32.56 17.56 16.98
CA ILE A 292 31.65 18.71 17.13
C ILE A 292 30.66 18.48 18.31
N ILE A 293 30.25 17.24 18.55
CA ILE A 293 29.35 16.90 19.66
C ILE A 293 30.06 17.00 21.02
N ASP A 294 31.34 16.64 21.09
CA ASP A 294 32.13 16.71 22.34
C ASP A 294 32.44 18.13 22.81
N VAL A 295 32.21 19.17 22.00
CA VAL A 295 32.51 20.57 22.35
C VAL A 295 31.33 21.25 23.08
N GLU A 296 30.12 20.70 23.03
CA GLU A 296 28.94 21.30 23.68
C GLU A 296 28.73 20.86 25.15
N GLU A 297 29.54 19.95 25.71
CA GLU A 297 29.53 19.59 27.13
C GLU A 297 30.66 20.26 27.93
N ALA A 298 30.85 21.57 27.78
CA ALA A 298 31.65 22.32 28.74
C ALA A 298 30.77 22.79 29.89
N PRO A 299 31.06 22.41 31.17
CA PRO A 299 30.20 22.75 32.29
C PRO A 299 30.28 24.24 32.62
N TYR A 300 29.12 24.84 32.83
CA TYR A 300 28.98 26.09 33.56
C TYR A 300 28.88 25.82 35.06
#